data_b142809bcc2ce2f3d378a54d3fde151c
#
_entry.id   b142809bcc2ce2f3d378a54d3fde151c
#
_cell.length_a   1.000
_cell.length_b   1.000
_cell.length_c   1.000
_cell.angle_alpha   90.00
_cell.angle_beta   90.00
_cell.angle_gamma   90.00
#
_symmetry.space_group_name_H-M   'P 1'
#
loop_
_entity.id
_entity.type
_entity.pdbx_description
1 polymer ?
#
loop_
_entity_poly.entity_id
_entity_poly.type
_entity_poly.pdbx_seq_one_letter_code
_entity_poly.pdbx_strand_id
1 'polypeptide(L)'
;PRVRRQRQMCIRDRMYDVIIIGAGPGGIFSAYELMKQDENLKIAVFDAGHSLEQRHCPIDGEKVKSCIGCKTCAIMNGFGGAGAFSDGKYNITNDFGGTLYEYIGRQKALELMKYVDTINMSHGGEGTKMYSTAGTDLKKVCLQNKLKLLDASVRHLGTDVNYVVLKNLYDEMKDHMDFFFDAPVEKIQVKEDGYLVSTKDAEYACKKCIVSVGRSGSKWMETVCEDLKIPTKSNRVDIGVRVELPAVIFSHLTDELYELSLIHISEPTR
;
A
#
# COMPACT_ATOMS: atom_id res chain seq x y z
N PRO A 1 18.61 10.15 -39.65
CA PRO A 1 17.46 9.30 -39.85
C PRO A 1 17.54 7.96 -39.09
N ARG A 2 18.73 7.31 -39.06
CA ARG A 2 18.90 5.99 -38.38
C ARG A 2 18.66 6.04 -36.84
N VAL A 3 19.14 7.08 -36.17
CA VAL A 3 19.01 7.23 -34.71
C VAL A 3 17.55 7.43 -34.30
N ARG A 4 16.76 8.17 -35.07
CA ARG A 4 15.33 8.40 -34.82
C ARG A 4 14.51 7.11 -35.04
N ARG A 5 14.88 6.30 -36.04
CA ARG A 5 14.23 5.02 -36.34
C ARG A 5 14.58 3.93 -35.32
N GLN A 6 15.80 3.92 -34.80
CA GLN A 6 16.19 3.04 -33.69
C GLN A 6 15.48 3.41 -32.38
N ARG A 7 15.38 4.72 -32.04
CA ARG A 7 14.59 5.15 -30.88
C ARG A 7 13.10 4.77 -31.01
N GLN A 8 12.51 4.94 -32.18
CA GLN A 8 11.11 4.56 -32.42
C GLN A 8 10.86 3.04 -32.39
N MET A 9 11.80 2.22 -32.87
CA MET A 9 11.73 0.76 -32.74
C MET A 9 11.81 0.32 -31.25
N CYS A 10 12.75 0.87 -30.47
CA CYS A 10 12.87 0.56 -29.05
C CYS A 10 11.66 0.99 -28.21
N ILE A 11 10.93 2.03 -28.58
CA ILE A 11 9.73 2.48 -27.88
C ILE A 11 8.52 1.61 -28.25
N ARG A 12 8.40 1.16 -29.48
CA ARG A 12 7.28 0.31 -29.93
C ARG A 12 7.28 -1.07 -29.27
N ASP A 13 8.45 -1.61 -29.00
CA ASP A 13 8.61 -2.91 -28.30
C ASP A 13 8.36 -2.80 -26.78
N ARG A 14 8.27 -1.57 -26.24
CA ARG A 14 8.03 -1.25 -24.82
C ARG A 14 6.70 -0.52 -24.61
N MET A 15 5.71 -0.83 -25.42
CA MET A 15 4.38 -0.27 -25.25
C MET A 15 3.53 -1.19 -24.37
N TYR A 16 3.07 -0.66 -23.24
CA TYR A 16 2.17 -1.33 -22.29
C TYR A 16 0.76 -0.78 -22.39
N ASP A 17 -0.22 -1.58 -22.05
CA ASP A 17 -1.57 -1.09 -21.84
C ASP A 17 -1.65 -0.28 -20.54
N VAL A 18 -1.03 -0.80 -19.49
CA VAL A 18 -0.98 -0.13 -18.18
C VAL A 18 0.44 -0.19 -17.61
N ILE A 19 0.92 0.96 -17.15
CA ILE A 19 2.09 1.03 -16.25
C ILE A 19 1.63 1.40 -14.86
N ILE A 20 2.11 0.64 -13.87
CA ILE A 20 1.87 0.87 -12.44
C ILE A 20 3.19 1.28 -11.80
N ILE A 21 3.20 2.41 -11.10
CA ILE A 21 4.36 2.95 -10.42
C ILE A 21 4.16 2.82 -8.92
N GLY A 22 4.97 1.96 -8.29
CA GLY A 22 4.89 1.57 -6.90
C GLY A 22 4.29 0.17 -6.72
N ALA A 23 5.10 -0.78 -6.25
CA ALA A 23 4.72 -2.16 -5.93
C ALA A 23 4.33 -2.35 -4.45
N GLY A 24 3.77 -1.32 -3.82
CA GLY A 24 3.08 -1.42 -2.53
C GLY A 24 1.68 -1.99 -2.69
N PRO A 25 0.88 -2.07 -1.60
CA PRO A 25 -0.46 -2.67 -1.65
C PRO A 25 -1.36 -2.09 -2.76
N GLY A 26 -1.35 -0.77 -2.96
CA GLY A 26 -2.13 -0.13 -4.02
C GLY A 26 -1.75 -0.63 -5.42
N GLY A 27 -0.45 -0.76 -5.70
CA GLY A 27 0.04 -1.26 -6.98
C GLY A 27 -0.20 -2.75 -7.17
N ILE A 28 0.05 -3.56 -6.14
CA ILE A 28 -0.15 -5.02 -6.18
C ILE A 28 -1.61 -5.36 -6.47
N PHE A 29 -2.55 -4.80 -5.70
CA PHE A 29 -3.98 -5.11 -5.92
C PHE A 29 -4.52 -4.52 -7.21
N SER A 30 -3.98 -3.37 -7.68
CA SER A 30 -4.31 -2.86 -9.02
C SER A 30 -3.83 -3.80 -10.13
N ALA A 31 -2.59 -4.30 -10.02
CA ALA A 31 -2.01 -5.25 -10.97
C ALA A 31 -2.79 -6.57 -10.99
N TYR A 32 -3.09 -7.10 -9.80
CA TYR A 32 -3.87 -8.32 -9.63
C TYR A 32 -5.24 -8.23 -10.26
N GLU A 33 -5.98 -7.14 -9.98
CA GLU A 33 -7.32 -6.93 -10.56
C GLU A 33 -7.29 -6.78 -12.07
N LEU A 34 -6.35 -6.03 -12.61
CA LEU A 34 -6.20 -5.88 -14.07
C LEU A 34 -5.94 -7.23 -14.74
N MET A 35 -5.05 -8.04 -14.18
CA MET A 35 -4.77 -9.39 -14.66
C MET A 35 -6.01 -10.29 -14.63
N LYS A 36 -6.81 -10.22 -13.53
CA LYS A 36 -8.04 -11.03 -13.40
C LYS A 36 -9.15 -10.61 -14.36
N GLN A 37 -9.22 -9.33 -14.71
CA GLN A 37 -10.24 -8.80 -15.62
C GLN A 37 -9.91 -9.06 -17.09
N ASP A 38 -8.63 -8.97 -17.48
CA ASP A 38 -8.17 -9.25 -18.84
C ASP A 38 -6.71 -9.72 -18.82
N GLU A 39 -6.52 -11.02 -19.03
CA GLU A 39 -5.20 -11.66 -19.06
C GLU A 39 -4.31 -11.25 -20.26
N ASN A 40 -4.89 -10.59 -21.27
CA ASN A 40 -4.15 -10.13 -22.46
C ASN A 40 -3.55 -8.73 -22.27
N LEU A 41 -3.86 -8.04 -21.18
CA LEU A 41 -3.27 -6.73 -20.91
C LEU A 41 -1.76 -6.84 -20.71
N LYS A 42 -1.02 -6.03 -21.45
CA LYS A 42 0.40 -5.82 -21.20
C LYS A 42 0.59 -4.85 -20.04
N ILE A 43 0.96 -5.38 -18.88
CA ILE A 43 1.13 -4.61 -17.66
C ILE A 43 2.61 -4.57 -17.28
N ALA A 44 3.09 -3.40 -16.85
CA ALA A 44 4.39 -3.26 -16.22
C ALA A 44 4.24 -2.62 -14.84
N VAL A 45 4.97 -3.13 -13.87
CA VAL A 45 5.01 -2.62 -12.49
C VAL A 45 6.42 -2.15 -12.18
N PHE A 46 6.58 -0.88 -11.83
CA PHE A 46 7.87 -0.27 -11.48
C PHE A 46 7.93 0.01 -9.98
N ASP A 47 9.04 -0.34 -9.35
CA ASP A 47 9.34 0.07 -7.98
C ASP A 47 10.79 0.53 -7.83
N ALA A 48 10.99 1.53 -6.99
CA ALA A 48 12.31 2.06 -6.69
C ALA A 48 13.15 1.14 -5.79
N GLY A 49 12.51 0.17 -5.14
CA GLY A 49 13.16 -0.80 -4.26
C GLY A 49 13.23 -2.19 -4.88
N HIS A 50 13.71 -3.12 -4.06
CA HIS A 50 14.03 -4.48 -4.48
C HIS A 50 12.79 -5.39 -4.60
N SER A 51 12.96 -6.53 -5.28
CA SER A 51 12.02 -7.66 -5.22
C SER A 51 11.87 -8.16 -3.78
N LEU A 52 10.78 -8.85 -3.46
CA LEU A 52 10.48 -9.28 -2.09
C LEU A 52 11.64 -10.05 -1.44
N GLU A 53 12.27 -10.95 -2.18
CA GLU A 53 13.36 -11.80 -1.69
C GLU A 53 14.69 -11.05 -1.47
N GLN A 54 14.89 -9.95 -2.19
CA GLN A 54 16.11 -9.14 -2.12
C GLN A 54 16.00 -7.97 -1.13
N ARG A 55 14.82 -7.75 -0.54
CA ARG A 55 14.61 -6.70 0.44
C ARG A 55 15.30 -7.07 1.75
N HIS A 56 16.42 -6.44 2.03
CA HIS A 56 17.19 -6.66 3.25
C HIS A 56 17.62 -5.35 3.90
N CYS A 57 17.26 -5.18 5.17
CA CYS A 57 17.75 -4.05 5.95
C CYS A 57 19.15 -4.38 6.47
N PRO A 58 20.15 -3.47 6.32
CA PRO A 58 21.50 -3.72 6.80
C PRO A 58 21.63 -3.72 8.33
N ILE A 59 20.60 -3.34 9.07
CA ILE A 59 20.60 -3.40 10.54
C ILE A 59 20.58 -4.88 10.96
N ASP A 60 21.66 -5.33 11.59
CA ASP A 60 21.85 -6.70 12.10
C ASP A 60 21.90 -6.79 13.64
N GLY A 61 21.87 -5.63 14.31
CA GLY A 61 21.95 -5.53 15.77
C GLY A 61 23.37 -5.69 16.36
N GLU A 62 24.32 -6.16 15.56
CA GLU A 62 25.71 -6.36 15.98
C GLU A 62 26.65 -5.31 15.39
N LYS A 63 26.84 -5.32 14.07
CA LYS A 63 27.70 -4.39 13.34
C LYS A 63 26.99 -3.10 13.01
N VAL A 64 25.75 -3.19 12.55
CA VAL A 64 24.89 -2.04 12.22
C VAL A 64 23.72 -1.99 13.19
N LYS A 65 23.86 -1.19 14.25
CA LYS A 65 22.88 -1.09 15.36
C LYS A 65 21.76 -0.09 15.11
N SER A 66 21.93 0.84 14.19
CA SER A 66 20.98 1.92 13.90
C SER A 66 20.82 2.17 12.42
N CYS A 67 19.77 2.89 12.04
CA CYS A 67 19.49 3.22 10.64
C CYS A 67 20.62 4.05 10.03
N ILE A 68 21.15 3.57 8.90
CA ILE A 68 22.26 4.22 8.15
C ILE A 68 21.77 5.19 7.07
N GLY A 69 20.45 5.40 6.93
CA GLY A 69 19.88 6.31 5.94
C GLY A 69 20.10 5.88 4.50
N CYS A 70 19.82 4.63 4.16
CA CYS A 70 19.96 4.11 2.79
C CYS A 70 19.23 4.99 1.77
N LYS A 71 19.83 5.20 0.59
CA LYS A 71 19.23 5.99 -0.51
C LYS A 71 17.86 5.44 -0.90
N THR A 72 17.74 4.14 -1.00
CA THR A 72 16.45 3.43 -1.13
C THR A 72 16.31 2.50 0.08
N CYS A 73 15.32 2.77 0.92
CA CYS A 73 15.13 2.01 2.15
C CYS A 73 14.45 0.68 1.84
N ALA A 74 15.12 -0.44 2.10
CA ALA A 74 14.59 -1.78 1.87
C ALA A 74 13.34 -2.12 2.70
N ILE A 75 13.09 -1.41 3.82
CA ILE A 75 11.88 -1.57 4.64
C ILE A 75 10.70 -0.80 4.04
N MET A 76 10.95 0.35 3.42
CA MET A 76 9.90 1.24 2.93
C MET A 76 9.54 1.03 1.47
N ASN A 77 10.49 0.58 0.63
CA ASN A 77 10.36 0.46 -0.81
C ASN A 77 10.57 -0.99 -1.27
N GLY A 78 10.05 -1.32 -2.43
CA GLY A 78 10.09 -2.65 -3.04
C GLY A 78 8.75 -3.38 -2.96
N PHE A 79 8.69 -4.60 -3.44
CA PHE A 79 7.46 -5.38 -3.49
C PHE A 79 6.81 -5.54 -2.11
N GLY A 80 5.54 -5.25 -1.99
CA GLY A 80 4.81 -5.20 -0.73
C GLY A 80 4.87 -3.84 -0.02
N GLY A 81 5.71 -2.90 -0.49
CA GLY A 81 5.85 -1.56 0.09
C GLY A 81 6.27 -1.59 1.55
N ALA A 82 5.90 -0.56 2.32
CA ALA A 82 6.19 -0.47 3.75
C ALA A 82 5.48 -1.53 4.60
N GLY A 83 4.43 -2.17 4.04
CA GLY A 83 3.67 -3.22 4.71
C GLY A 83 4.33 -4.59 4.75
N ALA A 84 5.30 -4.87 3.86
CA ALA A 84 5.86 -6.21 3.69
C ALA A 84 6.54 -6.78 4.94
N PHE A 85 7.17 -5.92 5.74
CA PHE A 85 7.86 -6.28 6.98
C PHE A 85 7.17 -5.74 8.22
N SER A 86 5.90 -5.38 8.10
CA SER A 86 5.06 -5.03 9.25
C SER A 86 4.44 -6.29 9.87
N ASP A 87 3.64 -6.11 10.88
CA ASP A 87 2.87 -7.17 11.55
C ASP A 87 1.72 -7.74 10.69
N GLY A 88 1.60 -7.33 9.43
CA GLY A 88 0.57 -7.83 8.52
C GLY A 88 -0.85 -7.48 8.98
N LYS A 89 -1.05 -6.27 9.48
CA LYS A 89 -2.33 -5.80 9.96
C LYS A 89 -3.15 -5.17 8.85
N TYR A 90 -4.34 -5.72 8.59
CA TYR A 90 -5.30 -5.22 7.63
C TYR A 90 -6.55 -4.72 8.36
N ASN A 91 -6.80 -3.41 8.27
CA ASN A 91 -7.96 -2.77 8.89
C ASN A 91 -9.13 -2.71 7.90
N ILE A 92 -10.28 -3.23 8.33
CA ILE A 92 -11.55 -3.20 7.57
C ILE A 92 -12.47 -2.22 8.31
N THR A 93 -12.35 -0.96 7.99
CA THR A 93 -13.10 0.12 8.66
C THR A 93 -13.15 1.38 7.81
N ASN A 94 -14.19 2.20 8.04
CA ASN A 94 -14.27 3.56 7.52
C ASN A 94 -13.97 4.63 8.59
N ASP A 95 -13.61 4.24 9.82
CA ASP A 95 -13.50 5.18 10.92
C ASP A 95 -12.07 5.72 11.08
N PHE A 96 -11.07 5.05 10.47
CA PHE A 96 -9.68 5.50 10.41
C PHE A 96 -8.93 4.87 9.22
N GLY A 97 -7.73 5.35 8.92
CA GLY A 97 -6.84 4.79 7.90
C GLY A 97 -7.08 5.30 6.48
N GLY A 98 -8.00 6.23 6.28
CA GLY A 98 -8.23 6.86 4.98
C GLY A 98 -9.68 7.29 4.76
N THR A 99 -9.93 7.95 3.64
CA THR A 99 -11.24 8.54 3.29
C THR A 99 -11.83 7.97 1.99
N LEU A 100 -11.51 6.73 1.66
CA LEU A 100 -12.03 6.07 0.45
C LEU A 100 -13.55 6.15 0.34
N TYR A 101 -14.24 6.08 1.49
CA TYR A 101 -15.70 6.18 1.57
C TYR A 101 -16.26 7.52 1.08
N GLU A 102 -15.48 8.58 1.08
CA GLU A 102 -15.89 9.89 0.54
C GLU A 102 -16.06 9.84 -0.98
N TYR A 103 -15.37 8.93 -1.67
CA TYR A 103 -15.37 8.79 -3.13
C TYR A 103 -16.35 7.73 -3.63
N ILE A 104 -16.45 6.59 -2.94
CA ILE A 104 -17.24 5.44 -3.42
C ILE A 104 -18.40 5.05 -2.49
N GLY A 105 -18.57 5.76 -1.38
CA GLY A 105 -19.56 5.48 -0.35
C GLY A 105 -19.11 4.42 0.67
N ARG A 106 -19.64 4.51 1.90
CA ARG A 106 -19.23 3.70 3.05
C ARG A 106 -19.39 2.19 2.82
N GLN A 107 -20.50 1.80 2.21
CA GLN A 107 -20.82 0.39 1.96
C GLN A 107 -19.82 -0.24 0.99
N LYS A 108 -19.61 0.40 -0.18
CA LYS A 108 -18.68 -0.10 -1.20
C LYS A 108 -17.23 -0.11 -0.71
N ALA A 109 -16.83 0.88 0.10
CA ALA A 109 -15.50 0.91 0.69
C ALA A 109 -15.25 -0.31 1.59
N LEU A 110 -16.21 -0.67 2.46
CA LEU A 110 -16.11 -1.85 3.30
C LEU A 110 -16.14 -3.16 2.48
N GLU A 111 -16.96 -3.23 1.44
CA GLU A 111 -17.01 -4.38 0.53
C GLU A 111 -15.66 -4.59 -0.16
N LEU A 112 -15.04 -3.51 -0.65
CA LEU A 112 -13.72 -3.57 -1.28
C LEU A 112 -12.64 -4.03 -0.28
N MET A 113 -12.64 -3.51 0.95
CA MET A 113 -11.69 -3.95 1.98
C MET A 113 -11.85 -5.43 2.32
N LYS A 114 -13.10 -5.93 2.41
CA LYS A 114 -13.40 -7.35 2.61
C LYS A 114 -12.95 -8.20 1.42
N TYR A 115 -13.12 -7.69 0.21
CA TYR A 115 -12.65 -8.37 -0.99
C TYR A 115 -11.12 -8.53 -0.97
N VAL A 116 -10.38 -7.48 -0.62
CA VAL A 116 -8.92 -7.56 -0.42
C VAL A 116 -8.58 -8.61 0.65
N ASP A 117 -9.33 -8.68 1.75
CA ASP A 117 -9.14 -9.73 2.77
C ASP A 117 -9.34 -11.14 2.19
N THR A 118 -10.34 -11.34 1.33
CA THR A 118 -10.53 -12.66 0.68
C THR A 118 -9.35 -13.05 -0.23
N ILE A 119 -8.76 -12.08 -0.92
CA ILE A 119 -7.55 -12.31 -1.73
C ILE A 119 -6.39 -12.73 -0.81
N ASN A 120 -6.17 -12.02 0.30
CA ASN A 120 -5.13 -12.39 1.25
C ASN A 120 -5.33 -13.82 1.82
N MET A 121 -6.58 -14.18 2.13
CA MET A 121 -6.91 -15.52 2.63
C MET A 121 -6.58 -16.60 1.60
N SER A 122 -6.98 -16.42 0.34
CA SER A 122 -6.71 -17.39 -0.74
C SER A 122 -5.21 -17.52 -1.09
N HIS A 123 -4.38 -16.58 -0.64
CA HIS A 123 -2.93 -16.58 -0.89
C HIS A 123 -2.09 -17.00 0.32
N GLY A 124 -2.69 -17.65 1.30
CA GLY A 124 -1.96 -18.22 2.46
C GLY A 124 -2.29 -17.56 3.78
N GLY A 125 -3.25 -16.62 3.83
CA GLY A 125 -3.74 -16.03 5.06
C GLY A 125 -4.76 -16.89 5.82
N GLU A 126 -5.14 -18.03 5.28
CA GLU A 126 -6.13 -18.93 5.91
C GLU A 126 -5.75 -19.31 7.34
N GLY A 127 -6.76 -19.42 8.21
CA GLY A 127 -6.58 -19.76 9.62
C GLY A 127 -6.17 -18.59 10.51
N THR A 128 -5.88 -17.41 9.98
CA THR A 128 -5.59 -16.23 10.79
C THR A 128 -6.85 -15.62 11.38
N LYS A 129 -6.73 -15.13 12.63
CA LYS A 129 -7.87 -14.59 13.37
C LYS A 129 -8.28 -13.21 12.87
N MET A 130 -9.58 -13.01 12.70
CA MET A 130 -10.19 -11.70 12.55
C MET A 130 -10.65 -11.20 13.93
N TYR A 131 -10.15 -10.05 14.33
CA TYR A 131 -10.61 -9.34 15.52
C TYR A 131 -11.65 -8.31 15.14
N SER A 132 -12.62 -8.04 16.00
CA SER A 132 -13.66 -7.07 15.72
C SER A 132 -14.11 -6.35 16.97
N THR A 133 -14.36 -5.06 16.86
CA THR A 133 -15.01 -4.27 17.90
C THR A 133 -16.53 -4.43 17.92
N ALA A 134 -17.10 -5.22 17.01
CA ALA A 134 -18.52 -5.53 17.01
C ALA A 134 -18.90 -6.43 18.20
N GLY A 135 -19.93 -6.05 18.93
CA GLY A 135 -20.47 -6.86 20.02
C GLY A 135 -19.69 -6.77 21.35
N THR A 136 -18.66 -5.94 21.45
CA THR A 136 -17.94 -5.73 22.72
C THR A 136 -18.68 -4.78 23.65
N ASP A 137 -18.73 -5.12 24.95
CA ASP A 137 -19.24 -4.23 26.01
C ASP A 137 -18.30 -3.05 26.29
N LEU A 138 -17.06 -3.10 25.80
CA LEU A 138 -16.09 -2.01 25.95
C LEU A 138 -16.57 -0.70 25.33
N LYS A 139 -17.43 -0.74 24.31
CA LYS A 139 -18.06 0.46 23.74
C LYS A 139 -18.82 1.25 24.81
N LYS A 140 -19.59 0.55 25.66
CA LYS A 140 -20.36 1.17 26.74
C LYS A 140 -19.44 1.77 27.80
N VAL A 141 -18.38 1.03 28.17
CA VAL A 141 -17.37 1.52 29.13
C VAL A 141 -16.66 2.76 28.59
N CYS A 142 -16.30 2.78 27.31
CA CYS A 142 -15.69 3.96 26.67
C CYS A 142 -16.63 5.16 26.73
N LEU A 143 -17.90 5.00 26.34
CA LEU A 143 -18.89 6.08 26.37
C LEU A 143 -19.08 6.66 27.77
N GLN A 144 -19.13 5.81 28.80
CA GLN A 144 -19.23 6.26 30.20
C GLN A 144 -18.03 7.12 30.65
N ASN A 145 -16.89 6.94 29.99
CA ASN A 145 -15.65 7.69 30.23
C ASN A 145 -15.39 8.80 29.18
N LYS A 146 -16.43 9.25 28.47
CA LYS A 146 -16.35 10.29 27.43
C LYS A 146 -15.40 9.95 26.28
N LEU A 147 -15.23 8.67 26.01
CA LEU A 147 -14.46 8.14 24.91
C LEU A 147 -15.37 7.40 23.94
N LYS A 148 -15.04 7.43 22.68
CA LYS A 148 -15.69 6.62 21.65
C LYS A 148 -14.69 5.58 21.14
N LEU A 149 -15.03 4.30 21.25
CA LEU A 149 -14.32 3.21 20.59
C LEU A 149 -14.67 3.24 19.09
N LEU A 150 -13.65 3.33 18.25
CA LEU A 150 -13.83 3.30 16.81
C LEU A 150 -14.17 1.89 16.34
N ASP A 151 -15.08 1.81 15.38
CA ASP A 151 -15.52 0.52 14.83
C ASP A 151 -14.50 0.00 13.82
N ALA A 152 -14.00 -1.21 14.04
CA ALA A 152 -13.09 -1.88 13.13
C ALA A 152 -13.22 -3.39 13.19
N SER A 153 -12.96 -4.03 12.06
CA SER A 153 -12.50 -5.42 12.00
C SER A 153 -11.04 -5.40 11.57
N VAL A 154 -10.21 -6.21 12.21
CA VAL A 154 -8.77 -6.22 12.00
C VAL A 154 -8.31 -7.64 11.75
N ARG A 155 -7.76 -7.89 10.55
CA ARG A 155 -7.03 -9.11 10.26
C ARG A 155 -5.57 -8.92 10.65
N HIS A 156 -5.06 -9.81 11.46
CA HIS A 156 -3.65 -9.82 11.84
C HIS A 156 -2.99 -11.10 11.32
N LEU A 157 -2.19 -10.94 10.26
CA LEU A 157 -1.47 -12.06 9.64
C LEU A 157 -0.20 -12.42 10.43
N GLY A 158 0.44 -11.46 11.04
CA GLY A 158 1.82 -11.57 11.50
C GLY A 158 2.82 -11.42 10.32
N THR A 159 4.07 -11.18 10.64
CA THR A 159 5.10 -10.90 9.63
C THR A 159 5.33 -12.07 8.69
N ASP A 160 5.37 -13.30 9.24
CA ASP A 160 5.68 -14.51 8.45
C ASP A 160 4.55 -14.85 7.47
N VAL A 161 3.30 -14.86 7.93
CA VAL A 161 2.15 -15.12 7.05
C VAL A 161 1.97 -14.02 6.01
N ASN A 162 2.19 -12.76 6.41
CA ASN A 162 2.16 -11.63 5.47
C ASN A 162 3.19 -11.79 4.35
N TYR A 163 4.40 -12.26 4.67
CA TYR A 163 5.41 -12.58 3.66
C TYR A 163 4.94 -13.68 2.71
N VAL A 164 4.34 -14.77 3.22
CA VAL A 164 3.79 -15.86 2.40
C VAL A 164 2.70 -15.35 1.45
N VAL A 165 1.77 -14.54 1.95
CA VAL A 165 0.70 -13.93 1.13
C VAL A 165 1.30 -13.09 0.00
N LEU A 166 2.25 -12.22 0.31
CA LEU A 166 2.90 -11.38 -0.70
C LEU A 166 3.68 -12.20 -1.72
N LYS A 167 4.36 -13.27 -1.28
CA LYS A 167 5.10 -14.15 -2.20
C LYS A 167 4.15 -14.89 -3.14
N ASN A 168 3.06 -15.43 -2.64
CA ASN A 168 2.08 -16.15 -3.45
C ASN A 168 1.39 -15.20 -4.46
N LEU A 169 1.06 -13.97 -4.06
CA LEU A 169 0.56 -12.93 -4.98
C LEU A 169 1.59 -12.61 -6.08
N TYR A 170 2.86 -12.46 -5.72
CA TYR A 170 3.93 -12.24 -6.69
C TYR A 170 4.06 -13.41 -7.66
N ASP A 171 4.08 -14.65 -7.13
CA ASP A 171 4.24 -15.85 -7.94
C ASP A 171 3.07 -16.06 -8.92
N GLU A 172 1.85 -15.67 -8.55
CA GLU A 172 0.69 -15.70 -9.47
C GLU A 172 0.80 -14.64 -10.57
N MET A 173 1.35 -13.45 -10.26
CA MET A 173 1.39 -12.33 -11.21
C MET A 173 2.62 -12.31 -12.13
N LYS A 174 3.76 -12.84 -11.69
CA LYS A 174 5.08 -12.66 -12.35
C LYS A 174 5.14 -13.14 -13.79
N ASP A 175 4.33 -14.13 -14.15
CA ASP A 175 4.31 -14.70 -15.52
C ASP A 175 3.29 -13.99 -16.43
N HIS A 176 2.49 -13.07 -15.88
CA HIS A 176 1.45 -12.32 -16.59
C HIS A 176 1.83 -10.86 -16.84
N MET A 177 2.88 -10.35 -16.20
CA MET A 177 3.29 -8.95 -16.31
C MET A 177 4.77 -8.75 -16.04
N ASP A 178 5.32 -7.63 -16.49
CA ASP A 178 6.71 -7.28 -16.28
C ASP A 178 6.89 -6.53 -14.94
N PHE A 179 7.79 -7.00 -14.08
CA PHE A 179 8.19 -6.31 -12.86
C PHE A 179 9.58 -5.71 -13.02
N PHE A 180 9.70 -4.42 -12.77
CA PHE A 180 10.95 -3.66 -12.77
C PHE A 180 11.25 -3.17 -11.36
N PHE A 181 12.13 -3.87 -10.68
CA PHE A 181 12.66 -3.47 -9.38
C PHE A 181 13.95 -2.68 -9.52
N ASP A 182 14.34 -1.94 -8.48
CA ASP A 182 15.48 -1.01 -8.52
C ASP A 182 15.38 0.00 -9.67
N ALA A 183 14.17 0.27 -10.13
CA ALA A 183 13.86 1.07 -11.30
C ALA A 183 13.01 2.29 -10.92
N PRO A 184 13.58 3.27 -10.20
CA PRO A 184 12.87 4.47 -9.85
C PRO A 184 12.42 5.22 -11.12
N VAL A 185 11.14 5.53 -11.18
CA VAL A 185 10.61 6.38 -12.24
C VAL A 185 10.98 7.82 -11.95
N GLU A 186 11.61 8.48 -12.93
CA GLU A 186 12.04 9.87 -12.80
C GLU A 186 10.96 10.84 -13.28
N LYS A 187 10.28 10.52 -14.40
CA LYS A 187 9.33 11.42 -15.03
C LYS A 187 8.17 10.70 -15.70
N ILE A 188 7.00 11.36 -15.70
CA ILE A 188 5.82 10.99 -16.48
C ILE A 188 5.49 12.15 -17.43
N GLN A 189 5.29 11.85 -18.70
CA GLN A 189 4.89 12.82 -19.70
C GLN A 189 3.59 12.37 -20.37
N VAL A 190 2.67 13.30 -20.57
CA VAL A 190 1.46 13.06 -21.38
C VAL A 190 1.85 13.06 -22.85
N LYS A 191 1.32 12.12 -23.62
CA LYS A 191 1.43 12.00 -25.07
C LYS A 191 0.01 11.96 -25.68
N GLU A 192 -0.10 12.08 -27.00
CA GLU A 192 -1.39 12.05 -27.70
C GLU A 192 -2.19 10.79 -27.36
N ASP A 193 -1.53 9.61 -27.34
CA ASP A 193 -2.17 8.30 -27.13
C ASP A 193 -1.86 7.67 -25.75
N GLY A 194 -1.53 8.47 -24.74
CA GLY A 194 -1.23 7.94 -23.41
C GLY A 194 -0.10 8.65 -22.69
N TYR A 195 0.83 7.88 -22.13
CA TYR A 195 1.89 8.39 -21.28
C TYR A 195 3.25 7.81 -21.67
N LEU A 196 4.29 8.59 -21.45
CA LEU A 196 5.69 8.16 -21.51
C LEU A 196 6.26 8.21 -20.08
N VAL A 197 6.69 7.06 -19.59
CA VAL A 197 7.30 6.88 -18.27
C VAL A 197 8.80 6.72 -18.47
N SER A 198 9.60 7.57 -17.86
CA SER A 198 11.05 7.57 -17.97
C SER A 198 11.71 7.11 -16.68
N THR A 199 12.61 6.16 -16.78
CA THR A 199 13.58 5.78 -15.76
C THR A 199 14.96 6.32 -16.16
N LYS A 200 15.96 6.14 -15.33
CA LYS A 200 17.34 6.53 -15.65
C LYS A 200 17.85 5.88 -16.97
N ASP A 201 17.45 4.63 -17.20
CA ASP A 201 18.05 3.79 -18.25
C ASP A 201 17.16 3.65 -19.50
N ALA A 202 15.86 3.91 -19.39
CA ALA A 202 14.94 3.67 -20.49
C ALA A 202 13.64 4.47 -20.40
N GLU A 203 12.93 4.53 -21.52
CA GLU A 203 11.60 5.12 -21.65
C GLU A 203 10.59 4.03 -22.04
N TYR A 204 9.40 4.09 -21.46
CA TYR A 204 8.33 3.13 -21.64
C TYR A 204 7.03 3.87 -21.96
N ALA A 205 6.35 3.48 -23.04
CA ALA A 205 5.06 4.05 -23.40
C ALA A 205 3.92 3.20 -22.81
N CYS A 206 2.83 3.85 -22.41
CA CYS A 206 1.61 3.16 -21.99
C CYS A 206 0.36 3.96 -22.30
N LYS A 207 -0.77 3.25 -22.43
CA LYS A 207 -2.08 3.88 -22.62
C LYS A 207 -2.60 4.48 -21.31
N LYS A 208 -2.37 3.83 -20.17
CA LYS A 208 -2.79 4.24 -18.83
C LYS A 208 -1.62 4.13 -17.84
N CYS A 209 -1.61 5.04 -16.87
CA CYS A 209 -0.60 5.06 -15.83
C CYS A 209 -1.29 5.13 -14.46
N ILE A 210 -0.97 4.20 -13.56
CA ILE A 210 -1.41 4.19 -12.17
C ILE A 210 -0.22 4.54 -11.29
N VAL A 211 -0.37 5.52 -10.41
CA VAL A 211 0.69 5.95 -9.48
C VAL A 211 0.28 5.64 -8.06
N SER A 212 1.04 4.78 -7.38
CA SER A 212 0.77 4.31 -6.01
C SER A 212 2.04 4.23 -5.15
N VAL A 213 2.84 5.28 -5.19
CA VAL A 213 4.20 5.33 -4.61
C VAL A 213 4.26 5.44 -3.08
N GLY A 214 3.14 5.61 -2.41
CA GLY A 214 3.09 5.71 -0.95
C GLY A 214 3.84 6.94 -0.39
N ARG A 215 4.13 6.92 0.92
CA ARG A 215 4.73 8.05 1.63
C ARG A 215 6.19 8.34 1.22
N SER A 216 6.94 7.31 0.91
CA SER A 216 8.34 7.48 0.47
C SER A 216 8.47 8.22 -0.86
N GLY A 217 7.46 8.12 -1.73
CA GLY A 217 7.40 8.81 -3.01
C GLY A 217 6.65 10.13 -2.99
N SER A 218 6.23 10.67 -1.84
CA SER A 218 5.37 11.86 -1.78
C SER A 218 5.99 13.09 -2.44
N LYS A 219 7.27 13.37 -2.20
CA LYS A 219 7.99 14.50 -2.82
C LYS A 219 8.08 14.36 -4.35
N TRP A 220 8.36 13.15 -4.83
CA TRP A 220 8.35 12.88 -6.25
C TRP A 220 6.94 13.06 -6.85
N MET A 221 5.90 12.63 -6.13
CA MET A 221 4.51 12.81 -6.56
C MET A 221 4.10 14.29 -6.62
N GLU A 222 4.60 15.14 -5.70
CA GLU A 222 4.40 16.60 -5.78
C GLU A 222 4.95 17.14 -7.10
N THR A 223 6.19 16.77 -7.46
CA THR A 223 6.81 17.17 -8.74
C THR A 223 5.99 16.68 -9.95
N VAL A 224 5.50 15.43 -9.90
CA VAL A 224 4.63 14.90 -10.97
C VAL A 224 3.34 15.70 -11.08
N CYS A 225 2.71 16.05 -9.96
CA CYS A 225 1.48 16.85 -9.96
C CYS A 225 1.73 18.26 -10.52
N GLU A 226 2.85 18.89 -10.17
CA GLU A 226 3.25 20.18 -10.71
C GLU A 226 3.49 20.12 -12.23
N ASP A 227 4.28 19.14 -12.70
CA ASP A 227 4.58 18.94 -14.13
C ASP A 227 3.32 18.69 -14.95
N LEU A 228 2.38 17.91 -14.43
CA LEU A 228 1.13 17.56 -15.09
C LEU A 228 -0.02 18.53 -14.81
N LYS A 229 0.24 19.59 -14.02
CA LYS A 229 -0.75 20.61 -13.61
C LYS A 229 -1.99 20.00 -12.90
N ILE A 230 -1.75 18.98 -12.08
CA ILE A 230 -2.77 18.34 -11.25
C ILE A 230 -2.89 19.13 -9.94
N PRO A 231 -4.06 19.68 -9.61
CA PRO A 231 -4.22 20.43 -8.36
C PRO A 231 -4.11 19.51 -7.15
N THR A 232 -3.37 19.94 -6.15
CA THR A 232 -3.19 19.24 -4.88
C THR A 232 -3.79 20.03 -3.72
N LYS A 233 -4.16 19.32 -2.66
CA LYS A 233 -4.58 19.91 -1.38
C LYS A 233 -3.97 19.13 -0.23
N SER A 234 -3.73 19.81 0.90
CA SER A 234 -3.29 19.16 2.13
C SER A 234 -4.34 18.17 2.63
N ASN A 235 -3.89 16.99 3.04
CA ASN A 235 -4.72 16.00 3.70
C ASN A 235 -4.91 16.34 5.18
N ARG A 236 -5.96 15.76 5.77
CA ARG A 236 -6.13 15.75 7.22
C ARG A 236 -5.01 14.93 7.86
N VAL A 237 -4.62 15.31 9.06
CA VAL A 237 -3.65 14.58 9.89
C VAL A 237 -4.33 14.27 11.22
N ASP A 238 -4.28 13.00 11.61
CA ASP A 238 -4.72 12.58 12.93
C ASP A 238 -3.54 12.69 13.90
N ILE A 239 -3.76 13.35 15.02
CA ILE A 239 -2.79 13.47 16.09
C ILE A 239 -3.32 12.68 17.28
N GLY A 240 -2.48 11.81 17.84
CA GLY A 240 -2.86 10.96 18.96
C GLY A 240 -1.68 10.60 19.84
N VAL A 241 -1.99 9.96 20.95
CA VAL A 241 -1.02 9.42 21.89
C VAL A 241 -1.10 7.89 21.83
N ARG A 242 0.04 7.25 21.61
CA ARG A 242 0.17 5.81 21.80
C ARG A 242 0.42 5.55 23.29
N VAL A 243 -0.45 4.75 23.89
CA VAL A 243 -0.35 4.36 25.30
C VAL A 243 0.18 2.93 25.37
N GLU A 244 1.27 2.74 26.09
CA GLU A 244 1.87 1.44 26.34
C GLU A 244 1.91 1.16 27.84
N LEU A 245 1.39 0.02 28.26
CA LEU A 245 1.39 -0.45 29.63
C LEU A 245 1.80 -1.94 29.68
N PRO A 246 2.27 -2.45 30.83
CA PRO A 246 2.51 -3.87 30.99
C PRO A 246 1.27 -4.71 30.62
N ALA A 247 1.48 -5.82 29.91
CA ALA A 247 0.41 -6.68 29.42
C ALA A 247 -0.58 -7.10 30.52
N VAL A 248 -0.08 -7.38 31.72
CA VAL A 248 -0.91 -7.76 32.89
C VAL A 248 -1.95 -6.71 33.29
N ILE A 249 -1.67 -5.42 33.00
CA ILE A 249 -2.60 -4.31 33.27
C ILE A 249 -3.64 -4.21 32.15
N PHE A 250 -3.23 -4.44 30.89
CA PHE A 250 -4.09 -4.28 29.72
C PHE A 250 -4.74 -5.58 29.23
N SER A 251 -4.44 -6.74 29.84
CA SER A 251 -4.98 -8.04 29.41
C SER A 251 -6.50 -8.03 29.25
N HIS A 252 -7.24 -7.40 30.17
CA HIS A 252 -8.71 -7.28 30.09
C HIS A 252 -9.23 -6.54 28.86
N LEU A 253 -8.37 -5.80 28.14
CA LEU A 253 -8.68 -5.16 26.87
C LEU A 253 -8.09 -5.94 25.69
N THR A 254 -6.83 -6.35 25.81
CA THR A 254 -6.08 -6.95 24.70
C THR A 254 -6.44 -8.42 24.47
N ASP A 255 -7.01 -9.12 25.46
CA ASP A 255 -7.53 -10.47 25.30
C ASP A 255 -8.83 -10.48 24.50
N GLU A 256 -9.62 -9.40 24.59
CA GLU A 256 -10.87 -9.22 23.84
C GLU A 256 -10.64 -8.60 22.47
N LEU A 257 -9.85 -7.53 22.40
CA LEU A 257 -9.55 -6.78 21.20
C LEU A 257 -8.05 -6.77 20.93
N TYR A 258 -7.65 -7.02 19.69
CA TYR A 258 -6.24 -6.93 19.28
C TYR A 258 -5.67 -5.52 19.44
N GLU A 259 -6.48 -4.51 19.12
CA GLU A 259 -6.11 -3.09 19.15
C GLU A 259 -7.34 -2.24 19.46
N LEU A 260 -7.14 -1.20 20.24
CA LEU A 260 -8.14 -0.19 20.56
C LEU A 260 -7.72 1.15 19.98
N SER A 261 -8.62 1.72 19.15
CA SER A 261 -8.51 3.10 18.73
C SER A 261 -9.65 3.88 19.36
N LEU A 262 -9.30 4.87 20.17
CA LEU A 262 -10.23 5.68 20.93
C LEU A 262 -10.14 7.14 20.50
N ILE A 263 -11.29 7.81 20.41
CA ILE A 263 -11.34 9.26 20.25
C ILE A 263 -12.11 9.90 21.42
N HIS A 264 -11.72 11.11 21.78
CA HIS A 264 -12.51 11.91 22.71
C HIS A 264 -13.83 12.31 22.08
N ILE A 265 -14.92 12.21 22.84
CA ILE A 265 -16.16 12.83 22.46
C ILE A 265 -16.00 14.33 22.75
N SER A 266 -15.68 15.11 21.72
CA SER A 266 -15.63 16.56 21.84
C SER A 266 -17.03 17.07 22.15
N GLU A 267 -17.16 17.89 23.20
CA GLU A 267 -18.39 18.68 23.39
C GLU A 267 -18.55 19.59 22.16
N PRO A 268 -19.78 19.75 21.64
CA PRO A 268 -20.00 20.69 20.55
C PRO A 268 -19.53 22.06 21.02
N THR A 269 -18.53 22.60 20.39
CA THR A 269 -18.18 24.04 20.56
C THR A 269 -19.39 24.85 20.17
N ARG A 270 -19.95 25.55 21.17
CA ARG A 270 -21.05 26.50 20.99
C ARG A 270 -20.60 27.72 20.17
#